data_7c89b12eeca6b91f5d67fdf8080e02bb
#
_entry.id   7c89b12eeca6b91f5d67fdf8080e02bb
#
_cell.length_a   1.000
_cell.length_b   1.000
_cell.length_c   1.000
_cell.angle_alpha   90.00
_cell.angle_beta   90.00
_cell.angle_gamma   90.00
#
_symmetry.space_group_name_H-M   'P 1'
#
loop_
_entity.id
_entity.type
_entity.pdbx_description
1 polymer ?
#
loop_
_entity_poly.entity_id
_entity_poly.type
_entity_poly.pdbx_seq_one_letter_code
_entity_poly.pdbx_strand_id
1 'polypeptide(L)'
;MRDVVIIYGGDSVENEISTQSGEGIFKNIDQSKFCATLLNIKDLKVDLIKQDTVIFIAVHGLGGEDGETQKLLANNGIKFTGSSEDSAKLCWDKISSKALMQKNKIPTPPHKIIRKDEKLDLKDQFFLSRESLFVKPNSNGSSFGVSKVTDFKLLDQAIKEARKF
;
A
#
# COMPACT_ATOMS: atom_id res chain seq x y z
N MET A 1 4.56 8.33 30.63
CA MET A 1 4.82 7.62 29.37
C MET A 1 3.57 7.74 28.50
N ARG A 2 3.71 7.76 27.20
CA ARG A 2 2.58 7.83 26.25
C ARG A 2 2.20 6.42 25.83
N ASP A 3 0.90 6.10 25.86
CA ASP A 3 0.40 4.83 25.36
C ASP A 3 0.48 4.79 23.82
N VAL A 4 1.07 3.72 23.30
CA VAL A 4 1.18 3.44 21.85
C VAL A 4 0.70 2.04 21.58
N VAL A 5 -0.25 1.88 20.66
CA VAL A 5 -0.65 0.58 20.15
C VAL A 5 -0.09 0.42 18.74
N ILE A 6 0.75 -0.56 18.55
CA ILE A 6 1.34 -0.90 17.23
C ILE A 6 0.43 -1.93 16.59
N ILE A 7 -0.32 -1.51 15.57
CA ILE A 7 -1.19 -2.43 14.83
C ILE A 7 -0.40 -3.06 13.67
N TYR A 8 -0.56 -4.37 13.50
CA TYR A 8 0.17 -5.17 12.53
C TYR A 8 -0.70 -6.30 11.95
N GLY A 9 -0.17 -7.11 11.04
CA GLY A 9 -0.84 -8.28 10.48
C GLY A 9 -1.83 -7.93 9.38
N GLY A 10 -3.04 -8.44 9.48
CA GLY A 10 -4.11 -8.26 8.48
C GLY A 10 -4.29 -9.46 7.55
N ASP A 11 -5.13 -9.32 6.52
CA ASP A 11 -5.47 -10.40 5.57
C ASP A 11 -4.81 -10.21 4.19
N SER A 12 -3.97 -9.17 4.03
CA SER A 12 -3.29 -8.94 2.77
C SER A 12 -2.18 -9.96 2.51
N VAL A 13 -1.74 -10.06 1.27
CA VAL A 13 -0.57 -10.86 0.89
C VAL A 13 0.72 -10.38 1.58
N GLU A 14 0.69 -9.20 2.20
CA GLU A 14 1.79 -8.59 2.93
C GLU A 14 1.75 -8.83 4.45
N ASN A 15 0.88 -9.76 4.91
CA ASN A 15 0.71 -10.05 6.35
C ASN A 15 2.03 -10.36 7.06
N GLU A 16 2.88 -11.18 6.47
CA GLU A 16 4.17 -11.54 7.06
C GLU A 16 5.09 -10.32 7.21
N ILE A 17 5.12 -9.45 6.20
CA ILE A 17 5.89 -8.19 6.23
C ILE A 17 5.34 -7.26 7.32
N SER A 18 4.01 -7.15 7.43
CA SER A 18 3.34 -6.38 8.48
C SER A 18 3.71 -6.89 9.86
N THR A 19 3.74 -8.21 10.04
CA THR A 19 4.08 -8.85 11.31
C THR A 19 5.52 -8.57 11.70
N GLN A 20 6.47 -8.77 10.79
CA GLN A 20 7.88 -8.48 11.02
C GLN A 20 8.12 -7.00 11.36
N SER A 21 7.41 -6.09 10.66
CA SER A 21 7.49 -4.65 10.91
C SER A 21 6.97 -4.30 12.30
N GLY A 22 5.79 -4.81 12.68
CA GLY A 22 5.20 -4.56 14.00
C GLY A 22 6.06 -5.05 15.14
N GLU A 23 6.56 -6.28 15.05
CA GLU A 23 7.47 -6.87 16.04
C GLU A 23 8.80 -6.11 16.11
N GLY A 24 9.35 -5.72 14.96
CA GLY A 24 10.57 -4.93 14.88
C GLY A 24 10.42 -3.57 15.58
N ILE A 25 9.31 -2.88 15.35
CA ILE A 25 9.00 -1.60 16.02
C ILE A 25 8.85 -1.81 17.53
N PHE A 26 8.06 -2.80 17.93
CA PHE A 26 7.82 -3.09 19.35
C PHE A 26 9.11 -3.40 20.12
N LYS A 27 10.02 -4.16 19.50
CA LYS A 27 11.31 -4.53 20.09
C LYS A 27 12.25 -3.33 20.26
N ASN A 28 12.15 -2.33 19.38
CA ASN A 28 13.11 -1.22 19.31
C ASN A 28 12.54 0.13 19.82
N ILE A 29 11.25 0.18 20.17
CA ILE A 29 10.65 1.42 20.71
C ILE A 29 11.25 1.75 22.08
N ASP A 30 11.48 3.03 22.34
CA ASP A 30 12.01 3.52 23.62
C ASP A 30 11.00 3.34 24.76
N GLN A 31 11.14 2.26 25.52
CA GLN A 31 10.25 1.91 26.63
C GLN A 31 10.35 2.86 27.83
N SER A 32 11.34 3.76 27.87
CA SER A 32 11.39 4.82 28.87
C SER A 32 10.41 5.97 28.58
N LYS A 33 9.98 6.11 27.32
CA LYS A 33 9.08 7.18 26.85
C LYS A 33 7.68 6.68 26.51
N PHE A 34 7.57 5.42 26.04
CA PHE A 34 6.35 4.85 25.50
C PHE A 34 5.96 3.56 26.23
N CYS A 35 4.66 3.42 26.50
CA CYS A 35 4.06 2.17 26.92
C CYS A 35 3.45 1.52 25.66
N ALA A 36 4.21 0.63 25.02
CA ALA A 36 3.84 0.03 23.75
C ALA A 36 3.10 -1.29 23.93
N THR A 37 2.10 -1.53 23.08
CA THR A 37 1.36 -2.80 22.97
C THR A 37 1.30 -3.21 21.50
N LEU A 38 1.51 -4.49 21.21
CA LEU A 38 1.25 -5.08 19.90
C LEU A 38 -0.20 -5.53 19.78
N LEU A 39 -0.85 -5.20 18.69
CA LEU A 39 -2.23 -5.61 18.43
C LEU A 39 -2.39 -6.02 16.96
N ASN A 40 -2.89 -7.24 16.71
CA ASN A 40 -3.26 -7.58 15.35
C ASN A 40 -4.44 -6.71 14.90
N ILE A 41 -4.38 -6.16 13.67
CA ILE A 41 -5.43 -5.27 13.15
C ILE A 41 -6.81 -5.94 13.16
N LYS A 42 -6.88 -7.26 13.03
CA LYS A 42 -8.13 -8.03 13.09
C LYS A 42 -8.84 -7.92 14.45
N ASP A 43 -8.06 -7.68 15.51
CA ASP A 43 -8.56 -7.56 16.88
C ASP A 43 -8.80 -6.10 17.28
N LEU A 44 -8.58 -5.16 16.36
CA LEU A 44 -8.74 -3.72 16.63
C LEU A 44 -10.22 -3.39 16.90
N LYS A 45 -10.49 -2.96 18.12
CA LYS A 45 -11.79 -2.43 18.54
C LYS A 45 -11.58 -0.98 18.99
N VAL A 46 -12.00 -0.05 18.14
CA VAL A 46 -11.75 1.39 18.33
C VAL A 46 -12.37 1.95 19.62
N ASP A 47 -13.49 1.39 20.05
CA ASP A 47 -14.19 1.72 21.29
C ASP A 47 -13.41 1.34 22.55
N LEU A 48 -12.44 0.44 22.45
CA LEU A 48 -11.56 0.04 23.56
C LEU A 48 -10.24 0.83 23.60
N ILE A 49 -9.97 1.67 22.61
CA ILE A 49 -8.77 2.49 22.56
C ILE A 49 -8.93 3.69 23.51
N LYS A 50 -8.00 3.84 24.46
CA LYS A 50 -7.98 4.99 25.38
C LYS A 50 -7.75 6.30 24.61
N GLN A 51 -8.35 7.38 25.08
CA GLN A 51 -8.43 8.66 24.38
C GLN A 51 -7.07 9.26 23.94
N ASP A 52 -6.02 9.11 24.74
CA ASP A 52 -4.69 9.69 24.46
C ASP A 52 -3.69 8.69 23.84
N THR A 53 -4.17 7.50 23.51
CA THR A 53 -3.36 6.50 22.82
C THR A 53 -3.04 6.93 21.38
N VAL A 54 -1.83 6.66 20.94
CA VAL A 54 -1.44 6.82 19.54
C VAL A 54 -1.36 5.45 18.89
N ILE A 55 -2.03 5.28 17.77
CA ILE A 55 -1.90 4.07 16.94
C ILE A 55 -0.70 4.21 16.02
N PHE A 56 0.25 3.29 16.10
CA PHE A 56 1.30 3.15 15.11
C PHE A 56 0.86 2.11 14.07
N ILE A 57 0.65 2.55 12.84
CA ILE A 57 0.20 1.68 11.75
C ILE A 57 1.42 0.99 11.13
N ALA A 58 1.63 -0.31 11.44
CA ALA A 58 2.66 -1.16 10.85
C ALA A 58 2.05 -2.18 9.86
N VAL A 59 0.78 -2.01 9.50
CA VAL A 59 0.11 -2.83 8.51
C VAL A 59 0.53 -2.40 7.11
N HIS A 60 0.97 -3.36 6.30
CA HIS A 60 1.30 -3.16 4.89
C HIS A 60 0.18 -3.67 3.98
N GLY A 61 0.07 -3.04 2.82
CA GLY A 61 -0.92 -3.43 1.82
C GLY A 61 -2.35 -3.05 2.17
N LEU A 62 -3.27 -3.90 1.73
CA LEU A 62 -4.71 -3.69 1.94
C LEU A 62 -5.04 -3.62 3.44
N GLY A 63 -5.83 -2.64 3.82
CA GLY A 63 -6.20 -2.36 5.21
C GLY A 63 -5.21 -1.49 5.97
N GLY A 64 -3.99 -1.27 5.46
CA GLY A 64 -2.97 -0.43 6.09
C GLY A 64 -2.57 0.79 5.26
N GLU A 65 -2.52 0.62 3.93
CA GLU A 65 -2.02 1.63 3.01
C GLU A 65 -3.11 2.21 2.08
N ASP A 66 -4.31 1.63 2.08
CA ASP A 66 -5.45 1.98 1.24
C ASP A 66 -6.35 3.10 1.80
N GLY A 67 -6.06 3.59 3.00
CA GLY A 67 -6.82 4.64 3.67
C GLY A 67 -7.92 4.14 4.61
N GLU A 68 -8.31 2.87 4.57
CA GLU A 68 -9.47 2.38 5.35
C GLU A 68 -9.19 2.43 6.87
N THR A 69 -8.01 2.00 7.32
CA THR A 69 -7.63 2.12 8.74
C THR A 69 -7.52 3.58 9.17
N GLN A 70 -6.92 4.43 8.35
CA GLN A 70 -6.79 5.86 8.61
C GLN A 70 -8.15 6.52 8.78
N LYS A 71 -9.10 6.19 7.92
CA LYS A 71 -10.49 6.63 7.99
C LYS A 71 -11.17 6.19 9.28
N LEU A 72 -11.05 4.90 9.62
CA LEU A 72 -11.63 4.33 10.83
C LEU A 72 -11.12 5.07 12.08
N LEU A 73 -9.81 5.26 12.19
CA LEU A 73 -9.19 5.93 13.32
C LEU A 73 -9.57 7.41 13.40
N ALA A 74 -9.52 8.13 12.26
CA ALA A 74 -9.88 9.55 12.19
C ALA A 74 -11.34 9.79 12.59
N ASN A 75 -12.27 8.97 12.09
CA ASN A 75 -13.70 9.09 12.43
C ASN A 75 -14.00 8.86 13.92
N ASN A 76 -13.10 8.16 14.63
CA ASN A 76 -13.20 7.94 16.07
C ASN A 76 -12.29 8.86 16.89
N GLY A 77 -11.70 9.90 16.27
CA GLY A 77 -10.84 10.88 16.96
C GLY A 77 -9.53 10.28 17.50
N ILE A 78 -9.12 9.11 17.02
CA ILE A 78 -7.92 8.41 17.46
C ILE A 78 -6.71 8.92 16.68
N LYS A 79 -5.66 9.29 17.41
CA LYS A 79 -4.39 9.75 16.81
C LYS A 79 -3.63 8.55 16.23
N PHE A 80 -3.04 8.73 15.05
CA PHE A 80 -2.24 7.68 14.42
C PHE A 80 -1.02 8.25 13.68
N THR A 81 -0.07 7.38 13.36
CA THR A 81 1.10 7.71 12.55
C THR A 81 0.83 7.46 11.08
N GLY A 82 1.40 8.29 10.22
CA GLY A 82 1.28 8.14 8.77
C GLY A 82 0.42 9.22 8.11
N SER A 83 0.04 8.95 6.88
CA SER A 83 -0.72 9.88 6.04
C SER A 83 -2.21 9.86 6.39
N SER A 84 -2.95 10.90 6.00
CA SER A 84 -4.41 10.91 6.07
C SER A 84 -5.06 9.87 5.15
N GLU A 85 -6.34 9.56 5.36
CA GLU A 85 -7.15 8.69 4.49
C GLU A 85 -6.97 9.03 3.01
N ASP A 86 -7.22 10.29 2.65
CA ASP A 86 -7.17 10.73 1.25
C ASP A 86 -5.78 10.55 0.62
N SER A 87 -4.72 10.87 1.37
CA SER A 87 -3.35 10.71 0.89
C SER A 87 -2.97 9.23 0.74
N ALA A 88 -3.33 8.40 1.70
CA ALA A 88 -3.08 6.96 1.64
C ALA A 88 -3.80 6.34 0.46
N LYS A 89 -5.09 6.58 0.31
CA LYS A 89 -5.92 6.11 -0.80
C LYS A 89 -5.41 6.56 -2.17
N LEU A 90 -5.02 7.82 -2.28
CA LEU A 90 -4.45 8.37 -3.51
C LEU A 90 -3.13 7.68 -3.89
N CYS A 91 -2.24 7.46 -2.91
CA CYS A 91 -0.95 6.83 -3.15
C CYS A 91 -1.07 5.33 -3.42
N TRP A 92 -2.07 4.67 -2.85
CA TRP A 92 -2.37 3.27 -3.10
C TRP A 92 -2.76 2.99 -4.54
N ASP A 93 -3.56 3.89 -5.15
CA ASP A 93 -3.98 3.82 -6.54
C ASP A 93 -2.94 4.48 -7.47
N LYS A 94 -2.19 3.66 -8.21
CA LYS A 94 -1.10 4.14 -9.09
C LYS A 94 -1.59 5.02 -10.25
N ILE A 95 -2.81 4.78 -10.74
CA ILE A 95 -3.40 5.60 -11.81
C ILE A 95 -3.69 7.00 -11.28
N SER A 96 -4.36 7.09 -10.14
CA SER A 96 -4.70 8.35 -9.48
C SER A 96 -3.46 9.12 -9.05
N SER A 97 -2.47 8.43 -8.47
CA SER A 97 -1.17 8.97 -8.09
C SER A 97 -0.44 9.61 -9.29
N LYS A 98 -0.34 8.87 -10.41
CA LYS A 98 0.29 9.38 -11.63
C LYS A 98 -0.46 10.53 -12.25
N ALA A 99 -1.78 10.50 -12.25
CA ALA A 99 -2.62 11.61 -12.74
C ALA A 99 -2.37 12.90 -11.92
N LEU A 100 -2.28 12.77 -10.58
CA LEU A 100 -1.95 13.90 -9.72
C LEU A 100 -0.52 14.42 -9.98
N MET A 101 0.46 13.52 -10.12
CA MET A 101 1.84 13.90 -10.46
C MET A 101 1.89 14.68 -11.77
N GLN A 102 1.23 14.19 -12.83
CA GLN A 102 1.17 14.88 -14.12
C GLN A 102 0.50 16.25 -14.02
N LYS A 103 -0.63 16.35 -13.31
CA LYS A 103 -1.33 17.63 -13.07
C LYS A 103 -0.42 18.67 -12.40
N ASN A 104 0.45 18.22 -11.50
CA ASN A 104 1.38 19.07 -10.76
C ASN A 104 2.78 19.17 -11.40
N LYS A 105 2.94 18.68 -12.64
CA LYS A 105 4.22 18.71 -13.38
C LYS A 105 5.36 17.98 -12.65
N ILE A 106 5.04 16.99 -11.82
CA ILE A 106 6.01 16.10 -11.18
C ILE A 106 6.40 15.03 -12.20
N PRO A 107 7.69 14.86 -12.52
CA PRO A 107 8.14 13.86 -13.48
C PRO A 107 7.71 12.45 -13.05
N THR A 108 7.08 11.72 -13.97
CA THR A 108 6.72 10.31 -13.78
C THR A 108 6.98 9.53 -15.07
N PRO A 109 7.47 8.29 -15.01
CA PRO A 109 7.70 7.50 -16.20
C PRO A 109 6.43 7.36 -17.04
N PRO A 110 6.55 7.37 -18.38
CA PRO A 110 5.44 7.08 -19.28
C PRO A 110 4.78 5.75 -18.89
N HIS A 111 3.46 5.68 -18.95
CA HIS A 111 2.71 4.50 -18.60
C HIS A 111 1.51 4.30 -19.53
N LYS A 112 1.06 3.06 -19.61
CA LYS A 112 -0.18 2.66 -20.28
C LYS A 112 -1.03 1.88 -19.29
N ILE A 113 -2.32 2.21 -19.23
CA ILE A 113 -3.30 1.50 -18.42
C ILE A 113 -3.90 0.40 -19.28
N ILE A 114 -3.87 -0.83 -18.80
CA ILE A 114 -4.51 -1.97 -19.44
C ILE A 114 -5.70 -2.41 -18.58
N ARG A 115 -6.91 -2.22 -19.07
CA ARG A 115 -8.14 -2.57 -18.37
C ARG A 115 -8.40 -4.08 -18.44
N LYS A 116 -9.30 -4.58 -17.56
CA LYS A 116 -9.55 -6.02 -17.39
C LYS A 116 -9.88 -6.75 -18.70
N ASP A 117 -10.69 -6.15 -19.53
CA ASP A 117 -11.19 -6.76 -20.78
C ASP A 117 -10.49 -6.19 -22.02
N GLU A 118 -9.47 -5.38 -21.85
CA GLU A 118 -8.73 -4.76 -22.95
C GLU A 118 -7.82 -5.79 -23.62
N LYS A 119 -7.95 -5.91 -24.95
CA LYS A 119 -7.03 -6.69 -25.76
C LYS A 119 -5.76 -5.89 -26.03
N LEU A 120 -4.62 -6.55 -25.87
CA LEU A 120 -3.33 -5.94 -26.17
C LEU A 120 -3.13 -5.80 -27.67
N ASP A 121 -2.75 -4.61 -28.08
CA ASP A 121 -2.18 -4.37 -29.39
C ASP A 121 -0.67 -4.14 -29.27
N LEU A 122 0.12 -5.17 -29.53
CA LEU A 122 1.59 -5.10 -29.47
C LEU A 122 2.19 -4.22 -30.57
N LYS A 123 1.40 -3.80 -31.56
CA LYS A 123 1.81 -2.83 -32.58
C LYS A 123 1.67 -1.38 -32.12
N ASP A 124 1.07 -1.16 -30.94
CA ASP A 124 0.99 0.18 -30.35
C ASP A 124 2.39 0.77 -30.15
N GLN A 125 2.56 2.02 -30.57
CA GLN A 125 3.82 2.76 -30.47
C GLN A 125 4.38 2.79 -29.04
N PHE A 126 3.52 2.72 -28.04
CA PHE A 126 3.96 2.64 -26.65
C PHE A 126 4.85 1.43 -26.40
N PHE A 127 4.53 0.27 -26.96
CA PHE A 127 5.34 -0.94 -26.82
C PHE A 127 6.56 -0.94 -27.73
N LEU A 128 6.38 -0.53 -29.00
CA LEU A 128 7.45 -0.54 -30.00
C LEU A 128 8.63 0.39 -29.67
N SER A 129 8.39 1.44 -28.90
CA SER A 129 9.41 2.43 -28.55
C SER A 129 10.23 2.07 -27.29
N ARG A 130 10.08 0.86 -26.74
CA ARG A 130 10.70 0.45 -25.46
C ARG A 130 11.38 -0.89 -25.56
N GLU A 131 12.52 -1.01 -24.88
CA GLU A 131 13.26 -2.26 -24.74
C GLU A 131 12.74 -3.13 -23.59
N SER A 132 12.14 -2.50 -22.58
CA SER A 132 11.56 -3.20 -21.43
C SER A 132 10.43 -2.42 -20.76
N LEU A 133 9.57 -3.14 -20.08
CA LEU A 133 8.45 -2.60 -19.30
C LEU A 133 8.39 -3.23 -17.91
N PHE A 134 7.82 -2.48 -16.96
CA PHE A 134 7.34 -3.04 -15.71
C PHE A 134 5.82 -3.11 -15.75
N VAL A 135 5.28 -4.33 -15.69
CA VAL A 135 3.86 -4.58 -15.50
C VAL A 135 3.59 -4.63 -13.99
N LYS A 136 2.54 -3.94 -13.55
CA LYS A 136 2.21 -3.82 -12.12
C LYS A 136 0.70 -3.83 -11.92
N PRO A 137 0.18 -4.38 -10.82
CA PRO A 137 -1.18 -4.11 -10.37
C PRO A 137 -1.37 -2.60 -10.13
N ASN A 138 -2.59 -2.11 -10.32
CA ASN A 138 -2.90 -0.71 -10.01
C ASN A 138 -2.77 -0.42 -8.51
N SER A 139 -3.29 -1.31 -7.70
CA SER A 139 -3.34 -1.19 -6.23
C SER A 139 -2.69 -2.42 -5.63
N ASN A 140 -1.48 -2.29 -5.13
CA ASN A 140 -0.76 -3.27 -4.30
C ASN A 140 0.65 -2.74 -4.00
N GLY A 141 1.29 -3.29 -2.97
CA GLY A 141 2.64 -2.93 -2.53
C GLY A 141 3.65 -4.08 -2.65
N SER A 142 4.82 -3.94 -2.00
CA SER A 142 5.87 -4.96 -1.81
C SER A 142 6.24 -5.76 -3.06
N SER A 143 6.06 -5.18 -4.23
CA SER A 143 6.35 -5.80 -5.55
C SER A 143 5.52 -7.06 -5.88
N PHE A 144 4.47 -7.38 -5.15
CA PHE A 144 3.55 -8.45 -5.52
C PHE A 144 2.88 -8.16 -6.87
N GLY A 145 2.88 -9.15 -7.75
CA GLY A 145 2.35 -9.01 -9.11
C GLY A 145 3.16 -8.10 -10.05
N VAL A 146 4.36 -7.66 -9.66
CA VAL A 146 5.24 -6.84 -10.48
C VAL A 146 6.15 -7.72 -11.33
N SER A 147 6.17 -7.49 -12.64
CA SER A 147 7.04 -8.20 -13.58
C SER A 147 7.82 -7.22 -14.47
N LYS A 148 9.12 -7.44 -14.62
CA LYS A 148 9.92 -6.81 -15.67
C LYS A 148 9.81 -7.65 -16.95
N VAL A 149 9.37 -7.06 -18.03
CA VAL A 149 9.20 -7.69 -19.34
C VAL A 149 10.19 -7.11 -20.32
N THR A 150 11.10 -7.95 -20.84
CA THR A 150 12.07 -7.64 -21.88
C THR A 150 11.72 -8.36 -23.20
N ASP A 151 11.05 -9.50 -23.11
CA ASP A 151 10.45 -10.18 -24.27
C ASP A 151 8.94 -9.93 -24.26
N PHE A 152 8.45 -9.12 -25.19
CA PHE A 152 7.05 -8.74 -25.29
C PHE A 152 6.09 -9.92 -25.58
N LYS A 153 6.60 -11.06 -26.00
CA LYS A 153 5.81 -12.30 -26.10
C LYS A 153 5.28 -12.75 -24.72
N LEU A 154 5.97 -12.35 -23.64
CA LEU A 154 5.59 -12.67 -22.25
C LEU A 154 4.68 -11.61 -21.62
N LEU A 155 4.36 -10.52 -22.35
CA LEU A 155 3.58 -9.40 -21.79
C LEU A 155 2.19 -9.84 -21.32
N ASP A 156 1.53 -10.69 -22.11
CA ASP A 156 0.20 -11.22 -21.77
C ASP A 156 0.21 -12.05 -20.48
N GLN A 157 1.26 -12.84 -20.30
CA GLN A 157 1.47 -13.61 -19.07
C GLN A 157 1.73 -12.70 -17.87
N ALA A 158 2.57 -11.68 -18.03
CA ALA A 158 2.84 -10.70 -16.97
C ALA A 158 1.57 -9.94 -16.54
N ILE A 159 0.71 -9.57 -17.49
CA ILE A 159 -0.57 -8.92 -17.20
C ILE A 159 -1.52 -9.88 -16.47
N LYS A 160 -1.61 -11.14 -16.89
CA LYS A 160 -2.42 -12.15 -16.19
C LYS A 160 -1.95 -12.32 -14.75
N GLU A 161 -0.64 -12.31 -14.52
CA GLU A 161 -0.07 -12.40 -13.18
C GLU A 161 -0.42 -11.18 -12.33
N ALA A 162 -0.23 -9.95 -12.87
CA ALA A 162 -0.59 -8.71 -12.18
C ALA A 162 -2.08 -8.61 -11.84
N ARG A 163 -2.96 -9.24 -12.62
CA ARG A 163 -4.42 -9.25 -12.40
C ARG A 163 -4.89 -10.16 -11.26
N LYS A 164 -4.00 -10.97 -10.68
CA LYS A 164 -4.32 -11.80 -9.50
C LYS A 164 -4.38 -10.99 -8.21
N PHE A 165 -3.86 -9.79 -8.26
CA PHE A 165 -3.75 -8.83 -7.17
C PHE A 165 -4.58 -7.57 -7.49
#